data_01d2df8c84490280c8d6b564dc9e0aa3
#
_entry.id   01d2df8c84490280c8d6b564dc9e0aa3
#
_cell.length_a   1.000
_cell.length_b   1.000
_cell.length_c   1.000
_cell.angle_alpha   90.00
_cell.angle_beta   90.00
_cell.angle_gamma   90.00
#
_symmetry.space_group_name_H-M   'P 1'
#
loop_
_entity.id
_entity.type
_entity.pdbx_description
1 polymer ?
#
loop_
_entity_poly.entity_id
_entity_poly.type
_entity_poly.pdbx_seq_one_letter_code
_entity_poly.pdbx_strand_id
1 'polypeptide(L)'
;VQASSDNLPFESETMKSIMFDPPFVIAGETYKDNDKGSSIIAKRFEGYKNFDELKNHYFGTLKETYRLLQDEGILVLKCQDVVSSGKNHFSHCLVMNMALQVGFYPKDLFILMAKNRINSFNGEKWKNQYHARKHHSYFWVFQKSKCKVNYEF
;
A
#
# COMPACT_ATOMS: atom_id res chain seq x y z
N VAL A 1 -14.28 -12.76 10.43
CA VAL A 1 -14.74 -12.82 9.03
C VAL A 1 -13.51 -12.93 8.14
N GLN A 2 -13.49 -13.92 7.27
CA GLN A 2 -12.47 -14.07 6.23
C GLN A 2 -13.04 -13.47 4.94
N ALA A 3 -12.46 -12.36 4.47
CA ALA A 3 -12.90 -11.66 3.27
C ALA A 3 -11.73 -10.89 2.65
N SER A 4 -11.85 -10.52 1.37
CA SER A 4 -10.89 -9.62 0.72
C SER A 4 -11.15 -8.18 1.15
N SER A 5 -10.08 -7.37 1.30
CA SER A 5 -10.19 -5.99 1.74
C SER A 5 -10.87 -5.05 0.72
N ASP A 6 -11.00 -5.50 -0.52
CA ASP A 6 -11.71 -4.81 -1.60
C ASP A 6 -13.18 -5.24 -1.77
N ASN A 7 -13.64 -6.19 -0.92
CA ASN A 7 -15.03 -6.66 -0.89
C ASN A 7 -15.36 -7.21 0.50
N LEU A 8 -15.79 -6.36 1.42
CA LEU A 8 -16.05 -6.70 2.81
C LEU A 8 -17.57 -6.87 3.06
N PRO A 9 -17.98 -7.88 3.84
CA PRO A 9 -19.39 -8.17 4.09
C PRO A 9 -19.98 -7.27 5.18
N PHE A 10 -19.76 -5.97 5.09
CA PHE A 10 -20.32 -4.99 6.01
C PHE A 10 -21.20 -4.00 5.27
N GLU A 11 -22.18 -3.46 5.97
CA GLU A 11 -23.05 -2.42 5.43
C GLU A 11 -22.28 -1.12 5.21
N SER A 12 -22.74 -0.33 4.23
CA SER A 12 -22.15 0.98 3.93
C SER A 12 -22.34 1.94 5.11
N GLU A 13 -21.38 2.84 5.29
CA GLU A 13 -21.46 3.94 6.24
C GLU A 13 -21.59 3.52 7.72
N THR A 14 -21.02 2.36 8.06
CA THR A 14 -21.08 1.80 9.42
C THR A 14 -19.82 2.08 10.24
N MET A 15 -18.70 2.39 9.58
CA MET A 15 -17.41 2.54 10.25
C MET A 15 -17.00 4.01 10.44
N LYS A 16 -16.52 4.35 11.63
CA LYS A 16 -16.00 5.69 11.94
C LYS A 16 -14.53 5.85 11.52
N SER A 17 -13.78 4.75 11.59
CA SER A 17 -12.36 4.74 11.21
C SER A 17 -11.94 3.37 10.73
N ILE A 18 -11.01 3.34 9.78
CA ILE A 18 -10.41 2.12 9.22
C ILE A 18 -8.90 2.33 9.20
N MET A 19 -8.15 1.28 9.58
CA MET A 19 -6.71 1.21 9.37
C MET A 19 -6.41 0.11 8.37
N PHE A 20 -5.65 0.44 7.31
CA PHE A 20 -5.27 -0.48 6.26
C PHE A 20 -3.74 -0.54 6.11
N ASP A 21 -3.17 -1.69 6.47
CA ASP A 21 -1.72 -1.99 6.33
C ASP A 21 -1.55 -3.21 5.43
N PRO A 22 -1.63 -3.06 4.09
CA PRO A 22 -1.49 -4.19 3.17
C PRO A 22 -0.05 -4.67 3.10
N PRO A 23 0.18 -5.92 2.71
CA PRO A 23 1.49 -6.35 2.27
C PRO A 23 1.88 -5.55 1.02
N PHE A 24 3.12 -5.06 0.94
CA PHE A 24 3.66 -4.32 -0.20
C PHE A 24 4.83 -5.05 -0.86
N VAL A 25 4.91 -6.36 -0.66
CA VAL A 25 5.94 -7.21 -1.25
C VAL A 25 5.52 -7.64 -2.65
N ILE A 26 6.35 -7.31 -3.64
CA ILE A 26 6.19 -7.81 -5.00
C ILE A 26 7.12 -9.01 -5.14
N ALA A 27 6.54 -10.19 -5.25
CA ALA A 27 7.27 -11.46 -5.21
C ALA A 27 7.68 -11.97 -6.59
N GLY A 28 7.06 -11.50 -7.67
CA GLY A 28 7.26 -12.03 -9.03
C GLY A 28 6.69 -13.45 -9.21
N GLU A 29 6.58 -13.89 -10.46
CA GLU A 29 6.00 -15.21 -10.80
C GLU A 29 6.86 -16.41 -10.34
N THR A 30 8.19 -16.24 -10.29
CA THR A 30 9.15 -17.28 -9.90
C THR A 30 9.14 -17.60 -8.41
N TYR A 31 8.35 -16.89 -7.62
CA TYR A 31 8.39 -16.99 -6.17
C TYR A 31 7.56 -18.14 -5.59
N LYS A 32 6.60 -18.67 -6.36
CA LYS A 32 5.73 -19.77 -5.91
C LYS A 32 6.37 -21.15 -6.01
N ASP A 33 7.41 -21.33 -6.84
CA ASP A 33 7.93 -22.66 -7.18
C ASP A 33 9.25 -23.05 -6.51
N ASN A 34 9.94 -22.15 -5.80
CA ASN A 34 11.24 -22.48 -5.22
C ASN A 34 11.27 -22.40 -3.70
N ASP A 35 11.12 -23.54 -3.06
CA ASP A 35 11.23 -23.74 -1.60
C ASP A 35 12.57 -23.32 -0.95
N LYS A 36 13.58 -22.95 -1.73
CA LYS A 36 14.96 -22.75 -1.25
C LYS A 36 15.44 -21.30 -1.13
N GLY A 37 14.58 -20.30 -1.25
CA GLY A 37 15.05 -18.91 -1.19
C GLY A 37 14.00 -17.87 -0.82
N SER A 38 12.82 -18.31 -0.46
CA SER A 38 11.74 -17.38 -0.14
C SER A 38 11.98 -16.68 1.19
N SER A 39 12.02 -15.34 1.19
CA SER A 39 12.12 -14.58 2.42
C SER A 39 10.97 -14.96 3.36
N ILE A 40 11.23 -15.00 4.66
CA ILE A 40 10.20 -15.28 5.70
C ILE A 40 9.00 -14.34 5.54
N ILE A 41 9.22 -13.14 5.02
CA ILE A 41 8.18 -12.13 4.76
C ILE A 41 7.20 -12.59 3.69
N ALA A 42 7.68 -13.15 2.59
CA ALA A 42 6.79 -13.60 1.52
C ALA A 42 6.08 -14.92 1.84
N LYS A 43 6.63 -15.73 2.74
CA LYS A 43 5.92 -16.91 3.29
C LYS A 43 4.78 -16.53 4.24
N ARG A 44 4.89 -15.38 4.92
CA ARG A 44 3.87 -14.87 5.86
C ARG A 44 2.78 -14.05 5.18
N PHE A 45 3.13 -13.37 4.09
CA PHE A 45 2.23 -12.46 3.40
C PHE A 45 2.20 -12.88 1.94
N GLU A 46 1.03 -13.22 1.43
CA GLU A 46 0.85 -13.42 -0.01
C GLU A 46 1.26 -12.14 -0.73
N GLY A 47 2.43 -12.18 -1.40
CA GLY A 47 2.93 -11.03 -2.15
C GLY A 47 2.21 -10.90 -3.49
N TYR A 48 2.29 -9.72 -4.08
CA TYR A 48 1.75 -9.45 -5.42
C TYR A 48 2.72 -9.93 -6.50
N LYS A 49 2.19 -10.40 -7.61
CA LYS A 49 3.01 -10.85 -8.76
C LYS A 49 3.77 -9.69 -9.39
N ASN A 50 3.13 -8.53 -9.48
CA ASN A 50 3.68 -7.33 -10.07
C ASN A 50 3.10 -6.07 -9.42
N PHE A 51 3.60 -4.91 -9.85
CA PHE A 51 3.15 -3.63 -9.32
C PHE A 51 1.70 -3.29 -9.70
N ASP A 52 1.21 -3.73 -10.86
CA ASP A 52 -0.16 -3.44 -11.28
C ASP A 52 -1.19 -4.20 -10.43
N GLU A 53 -0.87 -5.40 -10.00
CA GLU A 53 -1.71 -6.15 -9.06
C GLU A 53 -1.81 -5.43 -7.70
N LEU A 54 -0.67 -4.96 -7.16
CA LEU A 54 -0.64 -4.13 -5.95
C LEU A 54 -1.46 -2.84 -6.11
N LYS A 55 -1.30 -2.16 -7.24
CA LYS A 55 -2.02 -0.95 -7.59
C LYS A 55 -3.54 -1.17 -7.62
N ASN A 56 -3.97 -2.25 -8.28
CA ASN A 56 -5.40 -2.59 -8.38
C ASN A 56 -5.99 -2.91 -7.00
N HIS A 57 -5.23 -3.60 -6.16
CA HIS A 57 -5.65 -3.89 -4.78
C HIS A 57 -5.80 -2.60 -3.96
N TYR A 58 -4.85 -1.67 -4.02
CA TYR A 58 -5.00 -0.35 -3.38
C TYR A 58 -6.27 0.36 -3.83
N PHE A 59 -6.51 0.39 -5.14
CA PHE A 59 -7.66 1.10 -5.68
C PHE A 59 -9.00 0.44 -5.30
N GLY A 60 -9.08 -0.89 -5.34
CA GLY A 60 -10.25 -1.64 -4.88
C GLY A 60 -10.53 -1.39 -3.39
N THR A 61 -9.50 -1.51 -2.54
CA THR A 61 -9.64 -1.27 -1.11
C THR A 61 -10.00 0.18 -0.77
N LEU A 62 -9.45 1.17 -1.49
CA LEU A 62 -9.84 2.58 -1.32
C LEU A 62 -11.34 2.80 -1.59
N LYS A 63 -11.89 2.20 -2.66
CA LYS A 63 -13.32 2.26 -2.95
C LYS A 63 -14.16 1.62 -1.85
N GLU A 64 -13.73 0.44 -1.40
CA GLU A 64 -14.45 -0.30 -0.38
C GLU A 64 -14.40 0.41 0.98
N THR A 65 -13.25 0.92 1.38
CA THR A 65 -13.14 1.70 2.62
C THR A 65 -13.94 3.00 2.57
N TYR A 66 -14.02 3.65 1.41
CA TYR A 66 -14.87 4.83 1.22
C TYR A 66 -16.35 4.49 1.38
N ARG A 67 -16.81 3.36 0.85
CA ARG A 67 -18.17 2.86 1.02
C ARG A 67 -18.51 2.60 2.48
N LEU A 68 -17.58 1.98 3.22
CA LEU A 68 -17.80 1.57 4.61
C LEU A 68 -17.74 2.70 5.62
N LEU A 69 -16.95 3.73 5.35
CA LEU A 69 -16.80 4.86 6.25
C LEU A 69 -18.06 5.73 6.29
N GLN A 70 -18.42 6.15 7.49
CA GLN A 70 -19.40 7.21 7.71
C GLN A 70 -18.88 8.54 7.16
N ASP A 71 -19.76 9.51 7.00
CA ASP A 71 -19.37 10.89 6.72
C ASP A 71 -18.35 11.37 7.78
N GLU A 72 -17.33 12.09 7.35
CA GLU A 72 -16.19 12.56 8.16
C GLU A 72 -15.34 11.41 8.75
N GLY A 73 -15.61 10.16 8.37
CA GLY A 73 -14.84 8.99 8.80
C GLY A 73 -13.39 9.03 8.30
N ILE A 74 -12.49 8.41 9.05
CA ILE A 74 -11.04 8.46 8.83
C ILE A 74 -10.51 7.13 8.32
N LEU A 75 -9.73 7.17 7.25
CA LEU A 75 -8.89 6.08 6.78
C LEU A 75 -7.42 6.38 7.08
N VAL A 76 -6.75 5.51 7.82
CA VAL A 76 -5.28 5.50 7.92
C VAL A 76 -4.76 4.40 6.99
N LEU A 77 -4.04 4.78 5.95
CA LEU A 77 -3.50 3.85 4.97
C LEU A 77 -1.98 3.88 4.99
N LYS A 78 -1.36 2.70 5.23
CA LYS A 78 0.08 2.55 5.14
C LYS A 78 0.49 2.09 3.75
N CYS A 79 1.52 2.72 3.20
CA CYS A 79 2.16 2.30 1.97
C CYS A 79 3.67 2.50 2.03
N GLN A 80 4.38 1.89 1.09
CA GLN A 80 5.82 2.04 0.93
C GLN A 80 6.15 2.11 -0.56
N ASP A 81 7.10 2.98 -0.91
CA ASP A 81 7.65 3.01 -2.25
C ASP A 81 8.43 1.73 -2.52
N VAL A 82 8.30 1.21 -3.71
CA VAL A 82 8.90 -0.07 -4.10
C VAL A 82 9.70 0.07 -5.39
N VAL A 83 10.71 -0.79 -5.54
CA VAL A 83 11.41 -0.99 -6.80
C VAL A 83 10.97 -2.33 -7.37
N SER A 84 10.38 -2.32 -8.55
CA SER A 84 9.93 -3.51 -9.27
C SER A 84 10.37 -3.45 -10.72
N SER A 85 10.92 -4.55 -11.24
CA SER A 85 11.42 -4.65 -12.62
C SER A 85 12.39 -3.52 -12.98
N GLY A 86 13.28 -3.15 -12.06
CA GLY A 86 14.27 -2.08 -12.26
C GLY A 86 13.71 -0.66 -12.25
N LYS A 87 12.42 -0.48 -11.98
CA LYS A 87 11.76 0.83 -11.91
C LYS A 87 11.37 1.18 -10.48
N ASN A 88 11.52 2.45 -10.13
CA ASN A 88 11.05 2.98 -8.85
C ASN A 88 9.60 3.41 -8.98
N HIS A 89 8.75 2.92 -8.08
CA HIS A 89 7.34 3.25 -8.00
C HIS A 89 7.08 4.05 -6.73
N PHE A 90 6.63 5.29 -6.89
CA PHE A 90 6.24 6.17 -5.79
C PHE A 90 4.81 5.85 -5.36
N SER A 91 4.68 4.77 -4.59
CA SER A 91 3.38 4.25 -4.15
C SER A 91 2.59 5.28 -3.33
N HIS A 92 3.27 6.12 -2.53
CA HIS A 92 2.61 7.15 -1.74
C HIS A 92 1.91 8.22 -2.60
N CYS A 93 2.54 8.65 -3.71
CA CYS A 93 1.91 9.58 -4.67
C CYS A 93 0.72 8.92 -5.38
N LEU A 94 0.91 7.66 -5.79
CA LEU A 94 -0.13 6.89 -6.47
C LEU A 94 -1.36 6.71 -5.58
N VAL A 95 -1.16 6.31 -4.32
CA VAL A 95 -2.23 6.14 -3.33
C VAL A 95 -2.98 7.46 -3.11
N MET A 96 -2.26 8.58 -2.98
CA MET A 96 -2.89 9.90 -2.87
C MET A 96 -3.81 10.19 -4.07
N ASN A 97 -3.30 10.03 -5.30
CA ASN A 97 -4.07 10.28 -6.51
C ASN A 97 -5.31 9.39 -6.61
N MET A 98 -5.19 8.11 -6.25
CA MET A 98 -6.32 7.18 -6.22
C MET A 98 -7.35 7.56 -5.15
N ALA A 99 -6.90 7.97 -3.97
CA ALA A 99 -7.77 8.40 -2.89
C ALA A 99 -8.58 9.64 -3.30
N LEU A 100 -7.95 10.62 -3.96
CA LEU A 100 -8.62 11.78 -4.54
C LEU A 100 -9.68 11.39 -5.58
N GLN A 101 -9.37 10.44 -6.47
CA GLN A 101 -10.32 9.93 -7.47
C GLN A 101 -11.54 9.27 -6.84
N VAL A 102 -11.36 8.59 -5.71
CA VAL A 102 -12.45 7.96 -4.95
C VAL A 102 -13.30 9.00 -4.22
N GLY A 103 -12.74 10.16 -3.86
CA GLY A 103 -13.43 11.25 -3.18
C GLY A 103 -12.92 11.53 -1.76
N PHE A 104 -11.82 10.90 -1.36
CA PHE A 104 -11.18 11.21 -0.08
C PHE A 104 -10.51 12.59 -0.08
N TYR A 105 -10.54 13.22 1.08
CA TYR A 105 -9.72 14.38 1.40
C TYR A 105 -8.42 13.91 2.07
N PRO A 106 -7.22 14.18 1.51
CA PRO A 106 -5.95 13.89 2.16
C PRO A 106 -5.73 14.90 3.29
N LYS A 107 -5.89 14.42 4.52
CA LYS A 107 -5.86 15.25 5.73
C LYS A 107 -4.46 15.42 6.27
N ASP A 108 -3.67 14.32 6.26
CA ASP A 108 -2.33 14.32 6.84
C ASP A 108 -1.45 13.22 6.26
N LEU A 109 -0.13 13.36 6.44
CA LEU A 109 0.87 12.37 6.03
C LEU A 109 1.95 12.23 7.11
N PHE A 110 2.11 11.03 7.65
CA PHE A 110 3.19 10.69 8.56
C PHE A 110 4.21 9.78 7.89
N ILE A 111 5.48 9.99 8.19
CA ILE A 111 6.59 9.19 7.69
C ILE A 111 7.24 8.46 8.86
N LEU A 112 7.18 7.13 8.81
CA LEU A 112 7.86 6.28 9.80
C LEU A 112 9.20 5.80 9.25
N MET A 113 10.28 6.20 9.90
CA MET A 113 11.64 5.74 9.57
C MET A 113 11.94 4.43 10.30
N ALA A 114 12.42 3.43 9.57
CA ALA A 114 12.88 2.18 10.18
C ALA A 114 14.16 2.42 10.99
N LYS A 115 14.17 2.01 12.26
CA LYS A 115 15.35 2.09 13.13
C LYS A 115 16.46 1.15 12.69
N ASN A 116 16.12 -0.05 12.25
CA ASN A 116 17.07 -1.08 11.83
C ASN A 116 17.04 -1.23 10.31
N ARG A 117 18.22 -1.17 9.70
CA ARG A 117 18.36 -1.47 8.28
C ARG A 117 18.39 -2.98 8.10
N ILE A 118 17.44 -3.52 7.37
CA ILE A 118 17.54 -4.90 6.89
C ILE A 118 18.59 -4.87 5.78
N ASN A 119 19.81 -5.29 6.11
CA ASN A 119 20.83 -5.51 5.08
C ASN A 119 20.49 -6.82 4.38
N SER A 120 19.94 -6.73 3.17
CA SER A 120 19.89 -7.90 2.30
C SER A 120 21.32 -8.20 1.84
N PHE A 121 21.99 -9.11 2.55
CA PHE A 121 23.33 -9.57 2.23
C PHE A 121 23.23 -10.60 1.08
N ASN A 122 23.07 -10.12 -0.14
CA ASN A 122 23.35 -10.92 -1.33
C ASN A 122 24.66 -10.38 -1.94
N GLY A 123 25.77 -10.78 -1.31
CA GLY A 123 27.09 -10.20 -1.45
C GLY A 123 27.76 -10.27 -2.82
N GLU A 124 27.18 -10.94 -3.82
CA GLU A 124 27.87 -11.07 -5.12
C GLU A 124 27.02 -10.71 -6.36
N LYS A 125 25.70 -10.71 -6.26
CA LYS A 125 24.83 -10.50 -7.44
C LYS A 125 24.59 -9.01 -7.80
N TRP A 126 24.84 -8.09 -6.90
CA TRP A 126 24.51 -6.66 -7.12
C TRP A 126 25.74 -5.78 -6.89
N LYS A 127 26.63 -5.71 -7.89
CA LYS A 127 27.80 -4.82 -7.84
C LYS A 127 27.43 -3.33 -7.85
N ASN A 128 26.25 -2.96 -8.33
CA ASN A 128 25.81 -1.58 -8.42
C ASN A 128 24.39 -1.41 -7.88
N GLN A 129 24.20 -0.46 -6.97
CA GLN A 129 22.89 -0.05 -6.49
C GLN A 129 22.40 1.13 -7.31
N TYR A 130 21.35 0.95 -8.13
CA TYR A 130 20.79 2.00 -8.99
C TYR A 130 19.76 2.88 -8.26
N HIS A 131 19.06 2.33 -7.28
CA HIS A 131 18.02 3.03 -6.53
C HIS A 131 18.34 3.09 -5.05
N ALA A 132 17.99 4.20 -4.41
CA ALA A 132 18.08 4.31 -2.96
C ALA A 132 17.24 3.26 -2.26
N ARG A 133 17.74 2.70 -1.15
CA ARG A 133 17.00 1.76 -0.32
C ARG A 133 15.83 2.47 0.36
N LYS A 134 14.70 1.79 0.44
CA LYS A 134 13.51 2.31 1.11
C LYS A 134 13.53 1.88 2.57
N HIS A 135 13.74 2.84 3.48
CA HIS A 135 13.81 2.61 4.92
C HIS A 135 12.69 3.32 5.67
N HIS A 136 11.66 3.72 4.96
CA HIS A 136 10.54 4.45 5.52
C HIS A 136 9.23 3.92 4.97
N SER A 137 8.18 4.08 5.75
CA SER A 137 6.80 3.84 5.35
C SER A 137 6.01 5.13 5.48
N TYR A 138 5.02 5.29 4.64
CA TYR A 138 4.11 6.42 4.64
C TYR A 138 2.79 5.99 5.26
N PHE A 139 2.22 6.83 6.11
CA PHE A 139 0.89 6.67 6.69
C PHE A 139 0.06 7.87 6.25
N TRP A 140 -0.75 7.68 5.24
CA TRP A 140 -1.73 8.64 4.82
C TRP A 140 -2.91 8.65 5.77
N VAL A 141 -3.37 9.82 6.15
CA VAL A 141 -4.63 10.03 6.84
C VAL A 141 -5.59 10.66 5.84
N PHE A 142 -6.61 9.92 5.47
CA PHE A 142 -7.66 10.38 4.57
C PHE A 142 -8.96 10.55 5.35
N GLN A 143 -9.77 11.52 4.94
CA GLN A 143 -11.09 11.74 5.49
C GLN A 143 -12.14 11.59 4.38
N LYS A 144 -13.23 10.86 4.65
CA LYS A 144 -14.41 10.87 3.79
C LYS A 144 -15.10 12.21 4.00
N SER A 145 -15.07 13.08 3.01
CA SER A 145 -15.67 14.41 3.11
C SER A 145 -16.90 14.52 2.23
N LYS A 146 -17.92 15.22 2.72
CA LYS A 146 -19.13 15.58 1.92
C LYS A 146 -18.81 16.56 0.81
N CYS A 147 -17.79 17.38 1.00
CA CYS A 147 -17.37 18.37 0.02
C CYS A 147 -16.24 17.78 -0.84
N LYS A 148 -16.46 17.67 -2.15
CA LYS A 148 -15.36 17.39 -3.07
C LYS A 148 -14.36 18.54 -2.97
N VAL A 149 -13.17 18.25 -2.50
CA VAL A 149 -12.07 19.23 -2.52
C VAL A 149 -11.45 19.16 -3.90
N ASN A 150 -11.65 20.19 -4.69
CA ASN A 150 -10.98 20.34 -5.97
C ASN A 150 -9.57 20.88 -5.68
N TYR A 151 -8.55 20.06 -5.91
CA TYR A 151 -7.18 20.54 -5.99
C TYR A 151 -6.91 20.94 -7.43
N GLU A 152 -6.63 22.20 -7.65
CA GLU A 152 -6.02 22.68 -8.89
C GLU A 152 -4.51 22.47 -8.75
N PHE A 153 -3.93 21.57 -9.56
CA PHE A 153 -2.48 21.34 -9.66
C PHE A 153 -1.95 21.98 -10.92
#